data_1f42e02f408bac16f47d3aac9b87527e
#
_entry.id   1f42e02f408bac16f47d3aac9b87527e
#
_cell.length_a   1.000
_cell.length_b   1.000
_cell.length_c   1.000
_cell.angle_alpha   90.00
_cell.angle_beta   90.00
_cell.angle_gamma   90.00
#
_symmetry.space_group_name_H-M   'P 1'
#
loop_
_entity.id
_entity.type
_entity.pdbx_description
1 polymer ?
#
loop_
_entity_poly.entity_id
_entity_poly.type
_entity_poly.pdbx_seq_one_letter_code
_entity_poly.pdbx_strand_id
1 'polypeptide(L)' 'MNIEIHQLVFDIAAGDTKQLFFTNSYLSPPVVSANCKDQNMNVYIGDITNTYAFISISAFSKINNITVDVHVISN' A
#
# COMPACT_ATOMS: atom_id res chain seq x y z
N MET A 1 16.19 -5.71 12.08
CA MET A 1 15.14 -4.92 11.38
C MET A 1 15.00 -5.42 9.97
N ASN A 2 13.77 -5.73 9.57
CA ASN A 2 13.45 -6.14 8.21
C ASN A 2 12.68 -5.03 7.52
N ILE A 3 13.06 -4.74 6.27
CA ILE A 3 12.38 -3.75 5.44
C ILE A 3 12.05 -4.41 4.11
N GLU A 4 10.76 -4.36 3.74
CA GLU A 4 10.31 -4.75 2.41
C GLU A 4 9.86 -3.50 1.68
N ILE A 5 10.18 -3.41 0.41
CA ILE A 5 9.76 -2.32 -0.45
C ILE A 5 8.94 -2.92 -1.59
N HIS A 6 7.70 -2.46 -1.72
CA HIS A 6 6.78 -2.92 -2.76
C HIS A 6 6.28 -1.74 -3.57
N GLN A 7 5.97 -2.00 -4.82
CA GLN A 7 5.29 -1.04 -5.68
C GLN A 7 3.98 -1.64 -6.15
N LEU A 8 2.89 -0.91 -5.95
CA LEU A 8 1.57 -1.30 -6.42
C LEU A 8 1.13 -0.35 -7.53
N VAL A 9 0.65 -0.90 -8.63
CA VAL A 9 0.11 -0.12 -9.73
C VAL A 9 -1.40 -0.27 -9.73
N PHE A 10 -2.11 0.85 -9.63
CA PHE A 10 -3.56 0.90 -9.69
C PHE A 10 -3.98 1.40 -11.06
N ASP A 11 -4.78 0.62 -11.76
CA ASP A 11 -5.22 0.98 -13.12
C ASP A 11 -6.19 2.14 -13.12
N ILE A 12 -7.08 2.18 -12.14
CA ILE A 12 -8.08 3.23 -12.00
C ILE A 12 -8.04 3.77 -10.58
N ALA A 13 -7.85 5.05 -10.44
CA ALA A 13 -7.60 5.68 -9.16
C ALA A 13 -8.86 6.14 -8.41
N ALA A 14 -10.02 5.60 -8.72
CA ALA A 14 -11.26 6.01 -8.06
C ALA A 14 -11.70 4.95 -7.07
N GLY A 15 -11.13 4.99 -5.86
CA GLY A 15 -11.57 4.12 -4.77
C GLY A 15 -11.18 2.67 -4.89
N ASP A 16 -10.05 2.39 -5.51
CA ASP A 16 -9.58 1.02 -5.70
C ASP A 16 -8.80 0.53 -4.47
N THR A 17 -8.86 -0.78 -4.21
CA THR A 17 -8.20 -1.42 -3.07
C THR A 17 -7.44 -2.64 -3.55
N LYS A 18 -6.20 -2.77 -3.11
CA LYS A 18 -5.38 -3.96 -3.38
C LYS A 18 -4.91 -4.59 -2.08
N GLN A 19 -4.91 -5.92 -2.06
CA GLN A 19 -4.34 -6.68 -0.96
C GLN A 19 -2.86 -6.94 -1.27
N LEU A 20 -2.00 -6.46 -0.38
CA LEU A 20 -0.56 -6.66 -0.51
C LEU A 20 -0.15 -7.80 0.43
N PHE A 21 0.36 -8.89 -0.13
CA PHE A 21 0.95 -9.97 0.66
C PHE A 21 2.42 -9.67 0.90
N PHE A 22 2.83 -9.74 2.17
CA PHE A 22 4.23 -9.52 2.53
C PHE A 22 5.09 -10.68 2.02
N THR A 23 6.34 -10.39 1.69
CA THR A 23 7.30 -11.42 1.31
C THR A 23 7.63 -12.32 2.51
N ASN A 24 7.70 -11.72 3.70
CA ASN A 24 7.97 -12.45 4.93
C ASN A 24 6.70 -12.59 5.76
N SER A 25 6.67 -13.61 6.62
CA SER A 25 5.66 -13.73 7.66
C SER A 25 6.22 -13.15 8.95
N TYR A 26 5.43 -12.35 9.64
CA TYR A 26 5.85 -11.67 10.86
C TYR A 26 5.14 -12.26 12.06
N LEU A 27 5.80 -12.23 13.23
CA LEU A 27 5.19 -12.73 14.47
C LEU A 27 4.11 -11.81 15.00
N SER A 28 4.20 -10.53 14.64
CA SER A 28 3.17 -9.54 14.95
C SER A 28 3.04 -8.60 13.75
N PRO A 29 1.93 -7.88 13.60
CA PRO A 29 1.75 -7.01 12.44
C PRO A 29 2.88 -5.98 12.34
N PRO A 30 3.51 -5.85 11.16
CA PRO A 30 4.58 -4.87 10.96
C PRO A 30 4.01 -3.46 10.79
N VAL A 31 4.91 -2.49 10.75
CA VAL A 31 4.56 -1.12 10.39
C VAL A 31 4.51 -1.01 8.87
N VAL A 32 3.42 -0.50 8.35
CA VAL A 32 3.23 -0.33 6.91
C VAL A 32 3.04 1.15 6.63
N SER A 33 3.83 1.68 5.70
CA SER A 33 3.65 3.04 5.19
C SER A 33 3.51 2.99 3.68
N ALA A 34 2.70 3.89 3.14
CA ALA A 34 2.45 3.96 1.71
C ALA A 34 2.53 5.39 1.24
N ASN A 35 3.12 5.59 0.07
CA ASN A 35 3.32 6.91 -0.49
C ASN A 35 3.03 6.89 -1.98
N CYS A 36 2.26 7.88 -2.44
CA CYS A 36 1.98 8.08 -3.85
C CYS A 36 2.69 9.34 -4.32
N LYS A 37 3.43 9.24 -5.41
CA LYS A 37 4.16 10.37 -5.97
C LYS A 37 3.25 11.36 -6.68
N ASP A 38 2.06 10.92 -7.07
CA ASP A 38 1.14 11.78 -7.79
C ASP A 38 0.40 12.69 -6.82
N GLN A 39 0.09 13.89 -7.28
CA GLN A 39 -0.63 14.85 -6.47
C GLN A 39 -2.13 14.52 -6.44
N ASN A 40 -2.81 15.00 -5.42
CA ASN A 40 -4.27 14.87 -5.25
C ASN A 40 -4.73 13.43 -5.07
N MET A 41 -3.87 12.59 -4.52
CA MET A 41 -4.20 11.23 -4.17
C MET A 41 -4.24 11.04 -2.68
N ASN A 42 -5.27 10.36 -2.20
CA ASN A 42 -5.32 9.88 -0.83
C ASN A 42 -4.98 8.40 -0.82
N VAL A 43 -4.09 7.99 0.06
CA VAL A 43 -3.71 6.60 0.24
C VAL A 43 -4.10 6.17 1.64
N TYR A 44 -4.81 5.06 1.73
CA TYR A 44 -5.27 4.51 3.01
C TYR A 44 -4.69 3.11 3.20
N ILE A 45 -4.33 2.81 4.43
CA ILE A 45 -3.83 1.49 4.81
C ILE A 45 -4.83 0.90 5.80
N GLY A 46 -5.34 -0.30 5.48
CA GLY A 46 -6.30 -0.98 6.33
C GLY A 46 -5.91 -2.42 6.59
N ASP A 47 -6.40 -2.97 7.70
CA ASP A 47 -6.31 -4.39 8.04
C ASP A 47 -4.90 -4.95 7.92
N ILE A 48 -3.96 -4.34 8.64
CA ILE A 48 -2.59 -4.85 8.69
C ILE A 48 -2.56 -6.12 9.54
N THR A 49 -2.13 -7.22 8.93
CA THR A 49 -1.98 -8.49 9.62
C THR A 49 -0.51 -8.93 9.59
N ASN A 50 -0.25 -10.15 10.06
CA ASN A 50 1.11 -10.71 10.05
C ASN A 50 1.60 -11.04 8.63
N THR A 51 0.69 -11.18 7.68
CA THR A 51 1.03 -11.66 6.33
C THR A 51 0.56 -10.75 5.20
N TYR A 52 -0.33 -9.80 5.46
CA TYR A 52 -0.83 -8.91 4.41
C TYR A 52 -1.35 -7.59 4.97
N ALA A 53 -1.56 -6.63 4.08
CA ALA A 53 -2.25 -5.39 4.36
C ALA A 53 -3.10 -5.00 3.15
N PHE A 54 -4.13 -4.20 3.38
CA PHE A 54 -4.93 -3.63 2.29
C PHE A 54 -4.50 -2.20 2.04
N ILE A 55 -4.26 -1.87 0.78
CA ILE A 55 -3.88 -0.51 0.35
C ILE A 55 -4.97 0.01 -0.56
N SER A 56 -5.57 1.13 -0.18
CA SER A 56 -6.64 1.77 -0.94
C SER A 56 -6.22 3.15 -1.39
N ILE A 57 -6.68 3.55 -2.55
CA ILE A 57 -6.47 4.90 -3.05
C ILE A 57 -7.79 5.56 -3.40
N SER A 58 -7.84 6.88 -3.28
CA SER A 58 -8.94 7.66 -3.81
C SER A 58 -8.42 8.95 -4.41
N ALA A 59 -9.05 9.41 -5.46
CA ALA A 59 -8.66 10.62 -6.17
C ALA A 59 -9.89 11.44 -6.52
N PHE A 60 -9.68 12.75 -6.67
CA PHE A 60 -10.75 13.65 -7.10
C PHE A 60 -11.08 13.50 -8.58
N SER A 61 -10.13 13.02 -9.36
CA SER A 61 -10.32 12.81 -10.79
C SER A 61 -9.86 11.41 -11.16
N LYS A 62 -10.38 10.92 -12.27
CA LYS A 62 -10.02 9.62 -12.80
C LYS A 62 -8.60 9.69 -13.37
N ILE A 63 -7.66 9.06 -12.68
CA ILE A 63 -6.26 8.99 -13.09
C ILE A 63 -5.91 7.52 -13.28
N ASN A 64 -5.21 7.22 -14.36
CA ASN A 64 -4.82 5.85 -14.68
C ASN A 64 -3.35 5.61 -14.32
N ASN A 65 -3.03 4.36 -14.03
CA ASN A 65 -1.64 3.90 -13.82
C ASN A 65 -0.94 4.65 -12.69
N ILE A 66 -1.54 4.59 -11.51
CA ILE A 66 -0.97 5.22 -10.31
C ILE A 66 -0.06 4.21 -9.61
N THR A 67 1.17 4.62 -9.35
CA THR A 67 2.13 3.81 -8.60
C THR A 67 2.18 4.26 -7.15
N VAL A 68 1.99 3.30 -6.25
CA VAL A 68 2.08 3.53 -4.81
C VAL A 68 3.26 2.74 -4.27
N ASP A 69 4.19 3.42 -3.62
CA ASP A 69 5.32 2.78 -2.95
C ASP A 69 4.89 2.39 -1.53
N VAL A 70 5.10 1.13 -1.17
CA VAL A 70 4.73 0.61 0.14
C VAL A 70 5.97 0.09 0.83
N HIS A 71 6.20 0.54 2.06
CA HIS A 71 7.30 0.08 2.89
C HIS A 71 6.72 -0.71 4.07
N VAL A 72 7.25 -1.91 4.26
CA VAL A 72 6.88 -2.79 5.37
C VAL A 72 8.08 -2.91 6.29
N ILE A 73 7.94 -2.49 7.53
CA ILE A 73 9.06 -2.38 8.47
C ILE A 73 8.75 -3.19 9.72
N SER A 74 9.67 -4.07 10.09
CA SER A 74 9.56 -4.91 11.26
C SER A 74 10.89 -4.94 12.00
N ASN A 75 10.84 -5.14 13.30
CA ASN A 75 12.03 -5.37 14.11
C ASN A 75 12.58 -6.79 13.97
#